data_0381c01e3e84b5008f2086b4be2866ad
#
_entry.id   0381c01e3e84b5008f2086b4be2866ad
#
_cell.length_a   1.000
_cell.length_b   1.000
_cell.length_c   1.000
_cell.angle_alpha   90.00
_cell.angle_beta   90.00
_cell.angle_gamma   90.00
#
_symmetry.space_group_name_H-M   'P 1'
#
loop_
_entity.id
_entity.type
_entity.pdbx_description
1 polymer ?
#
loop_
_entity_poly.entity_id
_entity_poly.type
_entity_poly.pdbx_seq_one_letter_code
_entity_poly.pdbx_strand_id
1 'polypeptide(L)'
;MQKLTIAIDGPAGSGKSSVARRVSAILGYLYMDSGAMYRAVALKSLRNKIPLTDENALSAIVRDTHIELRPPTPEHAAAGVANCVFLDGADVTVDIRTPEVAQAASRLATIQEVRRVLVAEQQRAGAGGGIVMEGRDIGTVVFPNAELKIFLEAAPDVRAERRWKEHREKGDTITLAEVIEEVRERDRRDRERKVSPLVRAADAVLVDNTAMGIEETARVIVMLVNERRIVSSKLESPHSERLA
;
A
#
# COMPACT_ATOMS: atom_id res chain seq x y z
N MET A 1 24.61 -2.70 -6.70
CA MET A 1 23.91 -2.62 -5.40
C MET A 1 22.68 -3.49 -5.45
N GLN A 2 22.49 -4.34 -4.45
CA GLN A 2 21.31 -5.20 -4.33
C GLN A 2 20.02 -4.35 -4.28
N LYS A 3 19.04 -4.73 -5.07
CA LYS A 3 17.72 -4.09 -5.08
C LYS A 3 16.85 -4.75 -4.01
N LEU A 4 16.48 -3.99 -2.97
CA LEU A 4 15.69 -4.48 -1.85
C LEU A 4 14.18 -4.40 -2.15
N THR A 5 13.41 -5.27 -1.50
CA THR A 5 11.96 -5.17 -1.37
C THR A 5 11.64 -4.44 -0.06
N ILE A 6 10.90 -3.36 -0.14
CA ILE A 6 10.52 -2.55 1.01
C ILE A 6 9.01 -2.63 1.19
N ALA A 7 8.59 -3.19 2.32
CA ALA A 7 7.19 -3.30 2.73
C ALA A 7 6.83 -2.16 3.69
N ILE A 8 5.78 -1.38 3.40
CA ILE A 8 5.29 -0.32 4.28
C ILE A 8 3.83 -0.59 4.63
N ASP A 9 3.59 -1.06 5.84
CA ASP A 9 2.26 -1.31 6.37
C ASP A 9 1.84 -0.24 7.39
N GLY A 10 0.56 -0.15 7.69
CA GLY A 10 0.03 0.75 8.71
C GLY A 10 -1.42 1.14 8.48
N PRO A 11 -2.07 1.82 9.45
CA PRO A 11 -3.49 2.16 9.42
C PRO A 11 -3.84 3.23 8.38
N ALA A 12 -5.13 3.47 8.19
CA ALA A 12 -5.62 4.53 7.30
C ALA A 12 -5.15 5.91 7.78
N GLY A 13 -4.82 6.82 6.86
CA GLY A 13 -4.39 8.18 7.19
C GLY A 13 -2.98 8.31 7.79
N SER A 14 -2.19 7.22 7.93
CA SER A 14 -0.81 7.30 8.45
C SER A 14 0.20 7.92 7.46
N GLY A 15 -0.22 8.25 6.24
CA GLY A 15 0.64 8.88 5.23
C GLY A 15 1.48 7.91 4.40
N LYS A 16 1.21 6.60 4.48
CA LYS A 16 1.98 5.56 3.74
C LYS A 16 2.18 5.86 2.27
N SER A 17 1.13 6.21 1.55
CA SER A 17 1.19 6.43 0.10
C SER A 17 2.12 7.58 -0.26
N SER A 18 2.04 8.70 0.47
CA SER A 18 2.91 9.85 0.24
C SER A 18 4.36 9.55 0.58
N VAL A 19 4.59 8.88 1.71
CA VAL A 19 5.93 8.49 2.18
C VAL A 19 6.53 7.42 1.25
N ALA A 20 5.78 6.36 0.89
CA ALA A 20 6.26 5.30 0.01
C ALA A 20 6.64 5.84 -1.39
N ARG A 21 5.84 6.75 -1.95
CA ARG A 21 6.16 7.45 -3.20
C ARG A 21 7.47 8.23 -3.08
N ARG A 22 7.63 8.96 -1.98
CA ARG A 22 8.84 9.76 -1.77
C ARG A 22 10.08 8.88 -1.61
N VAL A 23 9.98 7.80 -0.82
CA VAL A 23 11.04 6.80 -0.66
C VAL A 23 11.41 6.16 -1.99
N SER A 24 10.42 5.72 -2.79
CA SER A 24 10.67 5.11 -4.09
C SER A 24 11.36 6.07 -5.06
N ALA A 25 10.96 7.35 -5.07
CA ALA A 25 11.59 8.38 -5.91
C ALA A 25 13.06 8.62 -5.51
N ILE A 26 13.38 8.68 -4.21
CA ILE A 26 14.76 8.86 -3.73
C ILE A 26 15.64 7.65 -4.09
N LEU A 27 15.09 6.44 -3.98
CA LEU A 27 15.82 5.20 -4.21
C LEU A 27 15.88 4.77 -5.70
N GLY A 28 15.08 5.38 -6.57
CA GLY A 28 14.88 4.92 -7.94
C GLY A 28 14.20 3.55 -8.00
N TYR A 29 13.30 3.25 -7.06
CA TYR A 29 12.56 2.00 -6.95
C TYR A 29 11.16 2.13 -7.52
N LEU A 30 10.58 0.98 -7.91
CA LEU A 30 9.18 0.93 -8.31
C LEU A 30 8.29 1.19 -7.08
N TYR A 31 7.37 2.15 -7.19
CA TYR A 31 6.30 2.33 -6.19
C TYR A 31 5.09 1.48 -6.56
N MET A 32 4.47 0.83 -5.56
CA MET A 32 3.23 0.09 -5.75
C MET A 32 2.24 0.32 -4.61
N ASP A 33 1.05 0.81 -4.96
CA ASP A 33 -0.12 0.92 -4.08
C ASP A 33 -0.95 -0.39 -4.17
N SER A 34 -0.78 -1.30 -3.21
CA SER A 34 -1.56 -2.54 -3.19
C SER A 34 -3.07 -2.28 -3.11
N GLY A 35 -3.48 -1.22 -2.42
CA GLY A 35 -4.88 -0.83 -2.30
C GLY A 35 -5.51 -0.42 -3.64
N ALA A 36 -4.72 0.05 -4.60
CA ALA A 36 -5.22 0.36 -5.94
C ALA A 36 -5.76 -0.89 -6.65
N MET A 37 -5.14 -2.06 -6.45
CA MET A 37 -5.60 -3.32 -7.04
C MET A 37 -6.96 -3.75 -6.45
N TYR A 38 -7.14 -3.63 -5.13
CA TYR A 38 -8.45 -3.88 -4.50
C TYR A 38 -9.51 -2.90 -4.98
N ARG A 39 -9.15 -1.64 -5.21
CA ARG A 39 -10.07 -0.64 -5.76
C ARG A 39 -10.43 -0.91 -7.21
N ALA A 40 -9.52 -1.44 -8.02
CA ALA A 40 -9.83 -1.84 -9.40
C ALA A 40 -10.88 -2.97 -9.44
N VAL A 41 -10.71 -4.02 -8.61
CA VAL A 41 -11.70 -5.10 -8.48
C VAL A 41 -13.03 -4.55 -7.96
N ALA A 42 -13.00 -3.65 -6.98
CA ALA A 42 -14.20 -3.02 -6.43
C ALA A 42 -14.97 -2.24 -7.50
N LEU A 43 -14.25 -1.44 -8.31
CA LEU A 43 -14.86 -0.71 -9.42
C LEU A 43 -15.51 -1.66 -10.44
N LYS A 44 -14.81 -2.76 -10.82
CA LYS A 44 -15.38 -3.77 -11.73
C LYS A 44 -16.64 -4.39 -11.13
N SER A 45 -16.62 -4.73 -9.83
CA SER A 45 -17.79 -5.29 -9.15
C SER A 45 -18.97 -4.34 -9.13
N LEU A 46 -18.73 -3.05 -8.84
CA LEU A 46 -19.78 -2.02 -8.84
C LEU A 46 -20.35 -1.79 -10.25
N ARG A 47 -19.50 -1.70 -11.28
CA ARG A 47 -19.93 -1.55 -12.68
C ARG A 47 -20.79 -2.72 -13.16
N ASN A 48 -20.49 -3.94 -12.67
CA ASN A 48 -21.27 -5.15 -12.96
C ASN A 48 -22.44 -5.35 -12.00
N LYS A 49 -22.71 -4.39 -11.10
CA LYS A 49 -23.79 -4.43 -10.11
C LYS A 49 -23.78 -5.69 -9.24
N ILE A 50 -22.59 -6.22 -8.94
CA ILE A 50 -22.43 -7.39 -8.07
C ILE A 50 -22.61 -6.94 -6.62
N PRO A 51 -23.55 -7.56 -5.86
CA PRO A 51 -23.70 -7.26 -4.44
C PRO A 51 -22.40 -7.56 -3.67
N LEU A 52 -21.95 -6.63 -2.83
CA LEU A 52 -20.73 -6.82 -2.02
C LEU A 52 -20.89 -7.89 -0.91
N THR A 53 -22.05 -8.51 -0.83
CA THR A 53 -22.36 -9.66 0.04
C THR A 53 -22.29 -11.00 -0.70
N ASP A 54 -22.20 -10.98 -2.03
CA ASP A 54 -22.10 -12.21 -2.85
C ASP A 54 -20.61 -12.58 -3.04
N GLU A 55 -20.06 -13.27 -2.04
CA GLU A 55 -18.66 -13.70 -2.07
C GLU A 55 -18.33 -14.62 -3.25
N ASN A 56 -19.29 -15.42 -3.74
CA ASN A 56 -19.06 -16.30 -4.87
C ASN A 56 -18.91 -15.52 -6.17
N ALA A 57 -19.79 -14.58 -6.43
CA ALA A 57 -19.71 -13.71 -7.60
C ALA A 57 -18.44 -12.81 -7.55
N LEU A 58 -18.09 -12.29 -6.37
CA LEU A 58 -16.87 -11.51 -6.16
C LEU A 58 -15.60 -12.35 -6.35
N SER A 59 -15.63 -13.61 -5.94
CA SER A 59 -14.54 -14.55 -6.17
C SER A 59 -14.40 -14.95 -7.65
N ALA A 60 -15.49 -15.01 -8.37
CA ALA A 60 -15.48 -15.27 -9.81
C ALA A 60 -14.91 -14.06 -10.57
N ILE A 61 -15.41 -12.85 -10.30
CA ILE A 61 -15.00 -11.66 -11.04
C ILE A 61 -13.51 -11.34 -10.84
N VAL A 62 -12.93 -11.55 -9.65
CA VAL A 62 -11.50 -11.27 -9.43
C VAL A 62 -10.60 -12.18 -10.25
N ARG A 63 -10.98 -13.45 -10.47
CA ARG A 63 -10.22 -14.39 -11.31
C ARG A 63 -10.22 -13.98 -12.79
N ASP A 64 -11.29 -13.33 -13.23
CA ASP A 64 -11.47 -12.82 -14.60
C ASP A 64 -11.10 -11.34 -14.71
N THR A 65 -10.25 -10.84 -13.81
CA THR A 65 -9.84 -9.44 -13.79
C THR A 65 -8.36 -9.32 -14.09
N HIS A 66 -8.03 -8.55 -15.12
CA HIS A 66 -6.65 -8.19 -15.41
C HIS A 66 -6.36 -6.77 -14.89
N ILE A 67 -5.38 -6.65 -13.99
CA ILE A 67 -4.96 -5.37 -13.42
C ILE A 67 -3.50 -5.13 -13.79
N GLU A 68 -3.24 -3.96 -14.35
CA GLU A 68 -1.89 -3.52 -14.66
C GLU A 68 -1.62 -2.18 -14.00
N LEU A 69 -0.49 -2.10 -13.28
CA LEU A 69 0.01 -0.85 -12.72
C LEU A 69 1.17 -0.38 -13.60
N ARG A 70 1.06 0.84 -14.13
CA ARG A 70 2.07 1.47 -14.98
C ARG A 70 2.63 2.73 -14.32
N PRO A 71 3.86 3.15 -14.67
CA PRO A 71 4.35 4.47 -14.31
C PRO A 71 3.37 5.56 -14.74
N PRO A 72 3.27 6.68 -13.99
CA PRO A 72 2.38 7.76 -14.37
C PRO A 72 2.81 8.41 -15.67
N THR A 73 1.84 8.83 -16.49
CA THR A 73 2.11 9.76 -17.61
C THR A 73 2.54 11.12 -17.05
N PRO A 74 3.17 12.01 -17.85
CA PRO A 74 3.51 13.36 -17.39
C PRO A 74 2.32 14.13 -16.80
N GLU A 75 1.12 13.99 -17.39
CA GLU A 75 -0.12 14.61 -16.91
C GLU A 75 -0.56 14.03 -15.56
N HIS A 76 -0.54 12.71 -15.43
CA HIS A 76 -0.83 12.03 -14.17
C HIS A 76 0.18 12.37 -13.07
N ALA A 77 1.47 12.46 -13.41
CA ALA A 77 2.51 12.85 -12.48
C ALA A 77 2.32 14.30 -11.99
N ALA A 78 1.96 15.23 -12.88
CA ALA A 78 1.63 16.61 -12.55
C ALA A 78 0.41 16.72 -11.63
N ALA A 79 -0.57 15.80 -11.76
CA ALA A 79 -1.73 15.67 -10.88
C ALA A 79 -1.43 14.87 -9.58
N GLY A 80 -0.15 14.54 -9.31
CA GLY A 80 0.26 13.82 -8.10
C GLY A 80 -0.09 12.32 -8.10
N VAL A 81 -0.44 11.75 -9.26
CA VAL A 81 -0.70 10.32 -9.42
C VAL A 81 0.63 9.58 -9.50
N ALA A 82 0.81 8.54 -8.71
CA ALA A 82 2.06 7.78 -8.66
C ALA A 82 2.07 6.52 -9.55
N ASN A 83 0.89 5.95 -9.79
CA ASN A 83 0.69 4.84 -10.73
C ASN A 83 -0.58 5.08 -11.54
N CYS A 84 -0.52 4.82 -12.82
CA CYS A 84 -1.71 4.60 -13.63
C CYS A 84 -2.20 3.18 -13.42
N VAL A 85 -3.51 3.02 -13.32
CA VAL A 85 -4.17 1.73 -13.06
C VAL A 85 -5.03 1.37 -14.26
N PHE A 86 -4.70 0.25 -14.90
CA PHE A 86 -5.47 -0.29 -16.00
C PHE A 86 -6.25 -1.52 -15.52
N LEU A 87 -7.53 -1.53 -15.84
CA LEU A 87 -8.47 -2.60 -15.55
C LEU A 87 -8.99 -3.17 -16.86
N ASP A 88 -8.67 -4.42 -17.16
CA ASP A 88 -9.05 -5.08 -18.41
C ASP A 88 -8.66 -4.24 -19.66
N GLY A 89 -7.51 -3.57 -19.58
CA GLY A 89 -6.98 -2.71 -20.64
C GLY A 89 -7.46 -1.25 -20.64
N ALA A 90 -8.48 -0.90 -19.85
CA ALA A 90 -8.99 0.47 -19.72
C ALA A 90 -8.31 1.23 -18.58
N ASP A 91 -7.92 2.49 -18.79
CA ASP A 91 -7.41 3.36 -17.73
C ASP A 91 -8.55 3.72 -16.76
N VAL A 92 -8.37 3.35 -15.50
CA VAL A 92 -9.31 3.62 -14.39
C VAL A 92 -8.65 4.40 -13.26
N THR A 93 -7.52 5.03 -13.52
CA THR A 93 -6.69 5.72 -12.53
C THR A 93 -7.45 6.71 -11.67
N VAL A 94 -8.39 7.44 -12.28
CA VAL A 94 -9.26 8.41 -11.59
C VAL A 94 -10.47 7.73 -10.97
N ASP A 95 -11.11 6.83 -11.73
CA ASP A 95 -12.38 6.19 -11.35
C ASP A 95 -12.28 5.37 -10.05
N ILE A 96 -11.11 4.78 -9.78
CA ILE A 96 -10.88 4.00 -8.55
C ILE A 96 -10.72 4.86 -7.28
N ARG A 97 -10.79 6.20 -7.39
CA ARG A 97 -10.49 7.11 -6.27
C ARG A 97 -11.73 7.72 -5.62
N THR A 98 -12.91 7.20 -5.94
CA THR A 98 -14.17 7.64 -5.31
C THR A 98 -14.33 7.04 -3.90
N PRO A 99 -15.06 7.71 -3.00
CA PRO A 99 -15.40 7.17 -1.68
C PRO A 99 -16.12 5.81 -1.75
N GLU A 100 -17.05 5.66 -2.70
CA GLU A 100 -17.80 4.42 -2.91
C GLU A 100 -16.87 3.25 -3.23
N VAL A 101 -15.95 3.43 -4.18
CA VAL A 101 -14.96 2.42 -4.56
C VAL A 101 -14.04 2.10 -3.38
N ALA A 102 -13.64 3.09 -2.59
CA ALA A 102 -12.78 2.88 -1.42
C ALA A 102 -13.49 2.05 -0.33
N GLN A 103 -14.78 2.26 -0.10
CA GLN A 103 -15.59 1.46 0.82
C GLN A 103 -15.76 0.03 0.32
N ALA A 104 -16.09 -0.14 -0.96
CA ALA A 104 -16.24 -1.45 -1.59
C ALA A 104 -14.90 -2.23 -1.50
N ALA A 105 -13.78 -1.62 -1.82
CA ALA A 105 -12.46 -2.23 -1.72
C ALA A 105 -12.13 -2.72 -0.30
N SER A 106 -12.49 -1.94 0.72
CA SER A 106 -12.31 -2.33 2.12
C SER A 106 -13.13 -3.56 2.50
N ARG A 107 -14.33 -3.75 1.90
CA ARG A 107 -15.13 -4.97 2.07
C ARG A 107 -14.54 -6.14 1.30
N LEU A 108 -14.17 -5.97 0.04
CA LEU A 108 -13.54 -7.02 -0.77
C LEU A 108 -12.25 -7.55 -0.12
N ALA A 109 -11.50 -6.69 0.56
CA ALA A 109 -10.28 -7.07 1.28
C ALA A 109 -10.51 -8.03 2.46
N THR A 110 -11.75 -8.32 2.86
CA THR A 110 -12.08 -9.35 3.86
C THR A 110 -12.34 -10.74 3.24
N ILE A 111 -12.52 -10.82 1.91
CA ILE A 111 -12.84 -12.05 1.19
C ILE A 111 -11.57 -12.81 0.86
N GLN A 112 -11.48 -14.05 1.35
CA GLN A 112 -10.26 -14.86 1.25
C GLN A 112 -9.81 -15.07 -0.20
N GLU A 113 -10.73 -15.41 -1.11
CA GLU A 113 -10.38 -15.68 -2.51
C GLU A 113 -9.93 -14.41 -3.25
N VAL A 114 -10.56 -13.27 -3.01
CA VAL A 114 -10.12 -11.98 -3.57
C VAL A 114 -8.68 -11.69 -3.14
N ARG A 115 -8.38 -11.92 -1.87
CA ARG A 115 -7.01 -11.73 -1.37
C ARG A 115 -6.04 -12.70 -2.00
N ARG A 116 -6.39 -13.99 -2.10
CA ARG A 116 -5.52 -15.03 -2.68
C ARG A 116 -5.06 -14.63 -4.09
N VAL A 117 -6.00 -14.18 -4.92
CA VAL A 117 -5.69 -13.75 -6.29
C VAL A 117 -4.81 -12.49 -6.29
N LEU A 118 -5.21 -11.45 -5.55
CA LEU A 118 -4.48 -10.18 -5.56
C LEU A 118 -3.09 -10.27 -4.90
N VAL A 119 -2.92 -11.07 -3.85
CA VAL A 119 -1.60 -11.31 -3.24
C VAL A 119 -0.66 -11.99 -4.24
N ALA A 120 -1.14 -12.97 -5.00
CA ALA A 120 -0.32 -13.62 -6.03
C ALA A 120 0.14 -12.62 -7.13
N GLU A 121 -0.74 -11.70 -7.54
CA GLU A 121 -0.40 -10.63 -8.49
C GLU A 121 0.64 -9.67 -7.91
N GLN A 122 0.47 -9.26 -6.65
CA GLN A 122 1.41 -8.37 -5.95
C GLN A 122 2.79 -9.02 -5.81
N GLN A 123 2.85 -10.29 -5.45
CA GLN A 123 4.10 -11.06 -5.36
C GLN A 123 4.80 -11.16 -6.71
N ARG A 124 4.06 -11.42 -7.77
CA ARG A 124 4.59 -11.48 -9.14
C ARG A 124 5.19 -10.13 -9.57
N ALA A 125 4.48 -9.04 -9.27
CA ALA A 125 4.93 -7.70 -9.62
C ALA A 125 6.21 -7.28 -8.86
N GLY A 126 6.42 -7.79 -7.65
CA GLY A 126 7.61 -7.48 -6.84
C GLY A 126 8.75 -8.48 -6.93
N ALA A 127 8.62 -9.56 -7.72
CA ALA A 127 9.59 -10.66 -7.78
C ALA A 127 11.02 -10.22 -8.17
N GLY A 128 11.17 -9.11 -8.90
CA GLY A 128 12.47 -8.57 -9.33
C GLY A 128 13.19 -7.72 -8.29
N GLY A 129 12.61 -7.47 -7.12
CA GLY A 129 13.13 -6.53 -6.13
C GLY A 129 13.14 -5.07 -6.64
N GLY A 130 13.73 -4.16 -5.86
CA GLY A 130 13.73 -2.73 -6.20
C GLY A 130 12.34 -2.11 -6.16
N ILE A 131 11.55 -2.53 -5.19
CA ILE A 131 10.16 -2.12 -5.01
C ILE A 131 9.91 -1.53 -3.62
N VAL A 132 9.08 -0.51 -3.57
CA VAL A 132 8.43 -0.01 -2.34
C VAL A 132 6.94 -0.27 -2.48
N MET A 133 6.44 -1.25 -1.75
CA MET A 133 5.01 -1.57 -1.75
C MET A 133 4.37 -1.15 -0.42
N GLU A 134 3.22 -0.49 -0.51
CA GLU A 134 2.45 -0.12 0.67
C GLU A 134 1.12 -0.85 0.77
N GLY A 135 0.69 -1.09 2.02
CA GLY A 135 -0.60 -1.75 2.26
C GLY A 135 -1.00 -1.88 3.71
N ARG A 136 -1.47 -3.08 4.07
CA ARG A 136 -1.91 -3.47 5.41
C ARG A 136 -1.26 -4.74 5.91
N ASP A 137 -0.75 -5.54 5.01
CA ASP A 137 -0.22 -6.87 5.25
C ASP A 137 0.92 -7.22 4.28
N ILE A 138 1.61 -6.19 3.78
CA ILE A 138 2.70 -6.38 2.82
C ILE A 138 3.84 -7.17 3.47
N GLY A 139 4.28 -6.75 4.67
CA GLY A 139 5.37 -7.38 5.39
C GLY A 139 5.00 -8.67 6.11
N THR A 140 3.69 -8.99 6.24
CA THR A 140 3.24 -10.21 6.91
C THR A 140 2.78 -11.30 5.94
N VAL A 141 2.24 -10.94 4.77
CA VAL A 141 1.60 -11.86 3.83
C VAL A 141 2.17 -11.75 2.42
N VAL A 142 2.25 -10.55 1.86
CA VAL A 142 2.69 -10.36 0.46
C VAL A 142 4.18 -10.62 0.32
N PHE A 143 5.00 -9.94 1.12
CA PHE A 143 6.46 -10.10 1.16
C PHE A 143 6.94 -10.42 2.57
N PRO A 144 6.66 -11.63 3.10
CA PRO A 144 7.08 -12.01 4.45
C PRO A 144 8.60 -12.05 4.62
N ASN A 145 9.34 -12.10 3.52
CA ASN A 145 10.80 -12.06 3.49
C ASN A 145 11.36 -10.74 2.94
N ALA A 146 10.58 -9.65 2.94
CA ALA A 146 11.08 -8.33 2.54
C ALA A 146 12.28 -7.93 3.39
N GLU A 147 13.33 -7.40 2.74
CA GLU A 147 14.58 -7.02 3.42
C GLU A 147 14.39 -5.85 4.39
N LEU A 148 13.39 -5.00 4.13
CA LEU A 148 12.99 -3.97 5.07
C LEU A 148 11.46 -3.92 5.18
N LYS A 149 10.98 -4.07 6.42
CA LYS A 149 9.57 -3.92 6.76
C LYS A 149 9.40 -2.73 7.68
N ILE A 150 8.50 -1.84 7.31
CA ILE A 150 8.12 -0.65 8.07
C ILE A 150 6.66 -0.77 8.48
N PHE A 151 6.38 -0.52 9.75
CA PHE A 151 5.03 -0.26 10.21
C PHE A 151 4.91 1.23 10.51
N LEU A 152 4.22 1.95 9.62
CA LEU A 152 4.06 3.39 9.71
C LEU A 152 2.81 3.74 10.50
N GLU A 153 2.98 4.40 11.64
CA GLU A 153 1.92 4.77 12.55
C GLU A 153 1.87 6.29 12.77
N ALA A 154 0.69 6.79 13.12
CA ALA A 154 0.48 8.14 13.65
C ALA A 154 -0.70 8.13 14.59
N ALA A 155 -0.77 9.10 15.49
CA ALA A 155 -1.88 9.28 16.42
C ALA A 155 -3.23 9.36 15.66
N PRO A 156 -4.31 8.74 16.18
CA PRO A 156 -5.60 8.64 15.47
C PRO A 156 -6.20 9.99 15.08
N ASP A 157 -6.08 11.00 15.91
CA ASP A 157 -6.52 12.36 15.65
C ASP A 157 -5.74 13.02 14.51
N VAL A 158 -4.43 12.88 14.50
CA VAL A 158 -3.56 13.37 13.41
C VAL A 158 -3.91 12.69 12.07
N ARG A 159 -4.21 11.38 12.09
CA ARG A 159 -4.62 10.64 10.89
C ARG A 159 -5.98 11.10 10.36
N ALA A 160 -6.92 11.36 11.25
CA ALA A 160 -8.24 11.91 10.91
C ALA A 160 -8.12 13.33 10.33
N GLU A 161 -7.29 14.19 10.93
CA GLU A 161 -7.03 15.53 10.38
C GLU A 161 -6.40 15.50 8.99
N ARG A 162 -5.37 14.64 8.77
CA ARG A 162 -4.75 14.47 7.45
C ARG A 162 -5.78 14.05 6.41
N ARG A 163 -6.63 13.08 6.77
CA ARG A 163 -7.70 12.60 5.90
C ARG A 163 -8.77 13.66 5.62
N TRP A 164 -9.14 14.44 6.63
CA TRP A 164 -10.10 15.53 6.47
C TRP A 164 -9.56 16.64 5.55
N LYS A 165 -8.28 16.99 5.65
CA LYS A 165 -7.63 17.92 4.72
C LYS A 165 -7.68 17.40 3.27
N GLU A 166 -7.38 16.12 3.05
CA GLU A 166 -7.51 15.49 1.72
C GLU A 166 -8.93 15.58 1.14
N HIS A 167 -9.96 15.40 1.97
CA HIS A 167 -11.36 15.60 1.55
C HIS A 167 -11.64 17.06 1.18
N ARG A 168 -11.18 17.99 2.01
CA ARG A 168 -11.36 19.43 1.75
C ARG A 168 -10.69 19.89 0.45
N GLU A 169 -9.50 19.41 0.16
CA GLU A 169 -8.78 19.69 -1.10
C GLU A 169 -9.53 19.18 -2.33
N LYS A 170 -10.32 18.13 -2.20
CA LYS A 170 -11.19 17.58 -3.26
C LYS A 170 -12.55 18.30 -3.36
N GLY A 171 -12.84 19.24 -2.46
CA GLY A 171 -14.11 19.93 -2.42
C GLY A 171 -15.22 19.20 -1.67
N ASP A 172 -14.90 18.12 -0.94
CA ASP A 172 -15.88 17.39 -0.14
C ASP A 172 -16.33 18.25 1.08
N THR A 173 -17.61 18.12 1.45
CA THR A 173 -18.22 18.87 2.56
C THR A 173 -18.25 18.09 3.88
N ILE A 174 -17.58 16.94 3.95
CA ILE A 174 -17.53 16.08 5.13
C ILE A 174 -16.92 16.80 6.34
N THR A 175 -17.50 16.60 7.50
CA THR A 175 -16.99 17.16 8.77
C THR A 175 -15.84 16.35 9.33
N LEU A 176 -15.01 16.95 10.18
CA LEU A 176 -13.94 16.22 10.87
C LEU A 176 -14.49 15.08 11.74
N ALA A 177 -15.64 15.27 12.39
CA ALA A 177 -16.27 14.24 13.20
C ALA A 177 -16.66 13.00 12.38
N GLU A 178 -17.21 13.18 11.20
CA GLU A 178 -17.54 12.08 10.28
C GLU A 178 -16.27 11.36 9.79
N VAL A 179 -15.20 12.10 9.51
CA VAL A 179 -13.90 11.50 9.11
C VAL A 179 -13.28 10.71 10.25
N ILE A 180 -13.40 11.16 11.50
CA ILE A 180 -12.94 10.41 12.68
C ILE A 180 -13.64 9.04 12.75
N GLU A 181 -14.96 9.01 12.57
CA GLU A 181 -15.71 7.75 12.57
C GLU A 181 -15.37 6.86 11.35
N GLU A 182 -15.18 7.44 10.17
CA GLU A 182 -14.72 6.70 8.98
C GLU A 182 -13.37 6.02 9.24
N VAL A 183 -12.40 6.75 9.81
CA VAL A 183 -11.06 6.24 10.12
C VAL A 183 -11.12 5.15 11.18
N ARG A 184 -11.90 5.35 12.26
CA ARG A 184 -12.10 4.35 13.33
C ARG A 184 -12.69 3.04 12.80
N GLU A 185 -13.77 3.14 12.05
CA GLU A 185 -14.45 1.97 11.48
C GLU A 185 -13.56 1.22 10.50
N ARG A 186 -12.79 1.95 9.70
CA ARG A 186 -11.83 1.34 8.78
C ARG A 186 -10.69 0.63 9.52
N ASP A 187 -10.12 1.27 10.53
CA ASP A 187 -9.06 0.68 11.35
C ASP A 187 -9.56 -0.57 12.09
N ARG A 188 -10.79 -0.52 12.63
CA ARG A 188 -11.42 -1.68 13.24
C ARG A 188 -11.54 -2.84 12.25
N ARG A 189 -12.08 -2.58 11.06
CA ARG A 189 -12.24 -3.59 10.02
C ARG A 189 -10.90 -4.17 9.55
N ASP A 190 -9.88 -3.32 9.37
CA ASP A 190 -8.55 -3.75 8.96
C ASP A 190 -7.87 -4.63 10.03
N ARG A 191 -8.09 -4.35 11.32
CA ARG A 191 -7.50 -5.12 12.45
C ARG A 191 -8.27 -6.40 12.78
N GLU A 192 -9.61 -6.37 12.68
CA GLU A 192 -10.47 -7.49 13.11
C GLU A 192 -10.78 -8.50 11.99
N ARG A 193 -10.40 -8.21 10.75
CA ARG A 193 -10.64 -9.15 9.64
C ARG A 193 -9.98 -10.50 9.92
N LYS A 194 -10.72 -11.59 9.62
CA LYS A 194 -10.26 -12.97 9.88
C LYS A 194 -9.05 -13.37 9.04
N VAL A 195 -8.90 -12.78 7.85
CA VAL A 195 -7.82 -13.10 6.91
C VAL A 195 -6.88 -11.91 6.80
N SER A 196 -5.60 -12.13 7.07
CA SER A 196 -4.52 -11.13 6.98
C SER A 196 -4.84 -9.82 7.73
N PRO A 197 -5.12 -9.84 9.04
CA PRO A 197 -5.41 -8.61 9.79
C PRO A 197 -4.23 -7.63 9.72
N LEU A 198 -4.52 -6.34 9.91
CA LEU A 198 -3.49 -5.32 10.04
C LEU A 198 -2.73 -5.53 11.36
N VAL A 199 -1.58 -6.16 11.29
CA VAL A 199 -0.66 -6.37 12.41
C VAL A 199 0.76 -6.00 11.99
N ARG A 200 1.54 -5.50 12.94
CA ARG A 200 2.96 -5.24 12.71
C ARG A 200 3.70 -6.58 12.62
N ALA A 201 4.45 -6.81 11.54
CA ALA A 201 5.34 -7.96 11.45
C ALA A 201 6.39 -7.91 12.58
N ALA A 202 6.79 -9.07 13.10
CA ALA A 202 7.68 -9.14 14.26
C ALA A 202 9.04 -8.45 14.01
N ASP A 203 9.51 -8.47 12.77
CA ASP A 203 10.76 -7.87 12.31
C ASP A 203 10.56 -6.48 11.66
N ALA A 204 9.35 -5.92 11.72
CA ALA A 204 9.09 -4.59 11.18
C ALA A 204 9.55 -3.48 12.13
N VAL A 205 10.25 -2.50 11.58
CA VAL A 205 10.59 -1.27 12.28
C VAL A 205 9.34 -0.41 12.41
N LEU A 206 9.01 -0.02 13.64
CA LEU A 206 7.94 0.94 13.90
C LEU A 206 8.47 2.35 13.61
N VAL A 207 7.77 3.07 12.76
CA VAL A 207 8.03 4.49 12.50
C VAL A 207 6.77 5.27 12.87
N ASP A 208 6.81 5.99 13.99
CA ASP A 208 5.77 6.92 14.39
C ASP A 208 6.03 8.28 13.73
N ASN A 209 5.13 8.68 12.83
CA ASN A 209 5.23 9.93 12.12
C ASN A 209 4.20 10.98 12.59
N THR A 210 3.71 10.85 13.82
CA THR A 210 2.72 11.79 14.41
C THR A 210 3.18 13.24 14.29
N ALA A 211 4.43 13.52 14.64
CA ALA A 211 5.03 14.85 14.58
C ALA A 211 5.88 15.11 13.34
N MET A 212 6.01 14.13 12.42
CA MET A 212 6.90 14.24 11.27
C MET A 212 6.13 14.57 9.98
N GLY A 213 6.77 15.37 9.12
CA GLY A 213 6.34 15.58 7.74
C GLY A 213 6.72 14.41 6.81
N ILE A 214 6.23 14.45 5.57
CA ILE A 214 6.50 13.42 4.54
C ILE A 214 8.00 13.30 4.27
N GLU A 215 8.70 14.43 4.08
CA GLU A 215 10.12 14.45 3.75
C GLU A 215 10.99 13.89 4.88
N GLU A 216 10.66 14.21 6.12
CA GLU A 216 11.37 13.72 7.29
C GLU A 216 11.16 12.21 7.48
N THR A 217 9.91 11.75 7.40
CA THR A 217 9.58 10.33 7.47
C THR A 217 10.28 9.53 6.36
N ALA A 218 10.29 10.06 5.14
CA ALA A 218 10.97 9.41 4.02
C ALA A 218 12.48 9.32 4.23
N ARG A 219 13.12 10.37 4.78
CA ARG A 219 14.55 10.34 5.13
C ARG A 219 14.88 9.26 6.16
N VAL A 220 14.06 9.13 7.21
CA VAL A 220 14.22 8.05 8.21
C VAL A 220 14.19 6.68 7.54
N ILE A 221 13.21 6.43 6.67
CA ILE A 221 13.11 5.14 5.97
C ILE A 221 14.31 4.90 5.04
N VAL A 222 14.76 5.93 4.31
CA VAL A 222 15.94 5.82 3.43
C VAL A 222 17.23 5.52 4.23
N MET A 223 17.37 6.08 5.43
CA MET A 223 18.48 5.72 6.34
C MET A 223 18.42 4.23 6.72
N LEU A 224 17.27 3.72 7.11
CA LEU A 224 17.08 2.30 7.41
C LEU A 224 17.39 1.39 6.20
N VAL A 225 17.04 1.82 4.99
CA VAL A 225 17.39 1.11 3.74
C VAL A 225 18.92 1.03 3.57
N ASN A 226 19.61 2.13 3.80
CA ASN A 226 21.09 2.18 3.67
C ASN A 226 21.78 1.30 4.72
N GLU A 227 21.30 1.29 5.96
CA GLU A 227 21.78 0.39 7.00
C GLU A 227 21.61 -1.08 6.61
N ARG A 228 20.45 -1.46 6.07
CA ARG A 228 20.22 -2.84 5.58
C ARG A 228 21.15 -3.22 4.45
N ARG A 229 21.40 -2.34 3.50
CA ARG A 229 22.35 -2.57 2.39
C ARG A 229 23.78 -2.83 2.90
N ILE A 230 24.23 -2.09 3.92
CA ILE A 230 25.56 -2.27 4.51
C ILE A 230 25.66 -3.63 5.19
N VAL A 231 24.61 -4.06 5.92
CA VAL A 231 24.60 -5.36 6.60
C VAL A 231 24.63 -6.50 5.56
N SER A 232 23.80 -6.42 4.51
CA SER A 232 23.78 -7.43 3.45
C SER A 232 25.12 -7.55 2.73
N SER A 233 25.79 -6.44 2.40
CA SER A 233 27.09 -6.46 1.73
C SER A 233 28.20 -7.08 2.57
N LYS A 234 28.16 -6.93 3.90
CA LYS A 234 29.11 -7.55 4.83
C LYS A 234 28.89 -9.08 4.96
N LEU A 235 27.65 -9.55 4.82
CA LEU A 235 27.33 -10.98 4.89
C LEU A 235 27.67 -11.72 3.59
N GLU A 236 27.68 -11.02 2.45
CA GLU A 236 28.06 -11.57 1.15
C GLU A 236 29.58 -11.59 0.93
N SER A 237 30.39 -11.02 1.85
CA SER A 237 31.87 -11.04 1.82
C SER A 237 32.44 -11.95 2.92
N PRO A 238 32.27 -13.28 2.87
CA PRO A 238 32.99 -14.17 3.77
C PRO A 238 34.32 -14.60 3.15
N HIS A 239 35.43 -14.21 3.79
CA HIS A 239 36.75 -14.83 3.63
C HIS A 239 37.48 -14.70 2.28
N SER A 240 38.05 -13.52 1.97
CA SER A 240 39.27 -13.45 1.19
C SER A 240 40.54 -13.14 2.02
N GLU A 241 40.47 -13.16 3.35
CA GLU A 241 41.64 -12.93 4.21
C GLU A 241 41.95 -14.11 5.15
N ARG A 242 42.15 -15.32 4.60
CA ARG A 242 42.94 -16.36 5.26
C ARG A 242 43.55 -17.22 4.19
N LEU A 243 44.66 -16.79 3.61
CA LEU A 243 45.72 -17.61 3.03
C LEU A 243 46.80 -16.65 2.50
N ALA A 244 47.64 -16.18 3.40
CA ALA A 244 49.02 -15.74 3.13
C ALA A 244 49.88 -16.14 4.32
#